data_7d2ad11f32eb8715a1839e09f34f00b6
#
_entry.id   7d2ad11f32eb8715a1839e09f34f00b6
#
_cell.length_a   1.000
_cell.length_b   1.000
_cell.length_c   1.000
_cell.angle_alpha   90.00
_cell.angle_beta   90.00
_cell.angle_gamma   90.00
#
_symmetry.space_group_name_H-M   'P 1'
#
loop_
_entity.id
_entity.type
_entity.pdbx_description
1 polymer ?
#
loop_
_entity_poly.entity_id
_entity_poly.type
_entity_poly.pdbx_seq_one_letter_code
_entity_poly.pdbx_strand_id
1 'polypeptide(L)'
;EDALRILRLLRFASVLGFSVEENTARAAREQRDGLRAIAHERVYAELNKLLCGEHAAAVLLEYPDILGVVLPEILPCVGFDQRNPHHCYDVWGHTARAVGAAPPTRVLRWTMLLHDLGKPKCFTQDANGIGHFYGHTAASAEMAEEIMARLRFEHTLAQGVRAQLAC
;
A
#
# COMPACT_ATOMS: atom_id res chain seq x y z
N GLU A 1 -13.39 21.49 5.99
CA GLU A 1 -13.68 20.78 4.75
C GLU A 1 -13.20 19.31 4.84
N ASP A 2 -13.98 18.38 4.33
CA ASP A 2 -13.74 16.93 4.50
C ASP A 2 -12.56 16.47 3.65
N ALA A 3 -11.42 16.18 4.30
CA ALA A 3 -10.20 15.70 3.63
C ALA A 3 -10.38 14.34 2.94
N LEU A 4 -11.45 13.60 3.22
CA LEU A 4 -11.76 12.35 2.52
C LEU A 4 -11.86 12.53 1.00
N ARG A 5 -12.15 13.73 0.52
CA ARG A 5 -12.13 14.06 -0.91
C ARG A 5 -10.81 13.71 -1.58
N ILE A 6 -9.69 13.79 -0.86
CA ILE A 6 -8.37 13.43 -1.37
C ILE A 6 -8.31 11.94 -1.71
N LEU A 7 -8.77 11.07 -0.79
CA LEU A 7 -8.84 9.63 -1.06
C LEU A 7 -9.86 9.29 -2.15
N ARG A 8 -10.97 10.01 -2.21
CA ARG A 8 -11.96 9.84 -3.29
C ARG A 8 -11.38 10.19 -4.65
N LEU A 9 -10.57 11.24 -4.73
CA LEU A 9 -9.86 11.61 -5.95
C LEU A 9 -8.98 10.45 -6.43
N LEU A 10 -8.17 9.88 -5.53
CA LEU A 10 -7.30 8.75 -5.85
C LEU A 10 -8.10 7.49 -6.20
N ARG A 11 -9.20 7.23 -5.50
CA ARG A 11 -10.10 6.13 -5.84
C ARG A 11 -10.67 6.28 -7.24
N PHE A 12 -11.17 7.44 -7.62
CA PHE A 12 -11.69 7.68 -8.97
C PHE A 12 -10.61 7.53 -10.03
N ALA A 13 -9.40 8.04 -9.78
CA ALA A 13 -8.27 7.82 -10.68
C ALA A 13 -7.96 6.32 -10.85
N SER A 14 -8.00 5.54 -9.78
CA SER A 14 -7.78 4.08 -9.81
C SER A 14 -8.87 3.32 -10.57
N VAL A 15 -10.13 3.69 -10.36
CA VAL A 15 -11.28 2.99 -10.97
C VAL A 15 -11.51 3.42 -12.42
N LEU A 16 -11.41 4.70 -12.72
CA LEU A 16 -11.77 5.28 -14.01
C LEU A 16 -10.56 5.53 -14.93
N GLY A 17 -9.34 5.51 -14.39
CA GLY A 17 -8.11 5.61 -15.17
C GLY A 17 -7.79 7.01 -15.70
N PHE A 18 -8.40 8.06 -15.16
CA PHE A 18 -8.03 9.42 -15.56
C PHE A 18 -6.75 9.89 -14.84
N SER A 19 -6.03 10.82 -15.47
CA SER A 19 -4.93 11.53 -14.82
C SER A 19 -5.46 12.68 -13.98
N VAL A 20 -4.87 12.88 -12.81
CA VAL A 20 -5.20 14.03 -11.96
C VAL A 20 -4.46 15.26 -12.49
N GLU A 21 -5.17 16.37 -12.66
CA GLU A 21 -4.60 17.63 -13.07
C GLU A 21 -3.55 18.11 -12.05
N GLU A 22 -2.46 18.71 -12.51
CA GLU A 22 -1.28 19.03 -11.69
C GLU A 22 -1.58 19.93 -10.49
N ASN A 23 -2.38 20.97 -10.66
CA ASN A 23 -2.74 21.87 -9.57
C ASN A 23 -3.63 21.17 -8.53
N THR A 24 -4.51 20.28 -8.97
CA THR A 24 -5.35 19.44 -8.10
C THR A 24 -4.48 18.46 -7.31
N ALA A 25 -3.53 17.82 -7.96
CA ALA A 25 -2.58 16.92 -7.29
C ALA A 25 -1.73 17.64 -6.24
N ARG A 26 -1.25 18.84 -6.56
CA ARG A 26 -0.51 19.68 -5.63
C ARG A 26 -1.34 20.06 -4.43
N ALA A 27 -2.56 20.53 -4.62
CA ALA A 27 -3.48 20.87 -3.54
C ALA A 27 -3.77 19.65 -2.66
N ALA A 28 -3.97 18.46 -3.23
CA ALA A 28 -4.15 17.22 -2.51
C ALA A 28 -2.93 16.88 -1.63
N ARG A 29 -1.72 17.05 -2.16
CA ARG A 29 -0.48 16.83 -1.38
C ARG A 29 -0.31 17.83 -0.24
N GLU A 30 -0.61 19.10 -0.48
CA GLU A 30 -0.53 20.15 0.55
C GLU A 30 -1.52 19.91 1.70
N GLN A 31 -2.67 19.35 1.42
CA GLN A 31 -3.76 19.12 2.38
C GLN A 31 -3.81 17.69 2.93
N ARG A 32 -2.87 16.81 2.56
CA ARG A 32 -2.90 15.38 2.89
C ARG A 32 -2.98 15.09 4.39
N ASP A 33 -2.37 15.92 5.23
CA ASP A 33 -2.36 15.71 6.68
C ASP A 33 -3.76 15.76 7.30
N GLY A 34 -4.72 16.41 6.65
CA GLY A 34 -6.12 16.38 7.06
C GLY A 34 -6.74 14.98 7.08
N LEU A 35 -6.14 14.00 6.36
CA LEU A 35 -6.58 12.61 6.39
C LEU A 35 -6.44 11.94 7.75
N ARG A 36 -5.54 12.44 8.62
CA ARG A 36 -5.36 11.93 9.99
C ARG A 36 -6.59 12.09 10.86
N ALA A 37 -7.43 13.06 10.57
CA ALA A 37 -8.66 13.35 11.32
C ALA A 37 -9.88 12.55 10.80
N ILE A 38 -9.75 11.81 9.71
CA ILE A 38 -10.85 11.04 9.13
C ILE A 38 -11.00 9.71 9.86
N ALA A 39 -12.25 9.32 10.14
CA ALA A 39 -12.56 8.04 10.75
C ALA A 39 -12.00 6.86 9.93
N HIS A 40 -11.42 5.88 10.62
CA HIS A 40 -10.76 4.74 9.98
C HIS A 40 -11.68 3.95 9.05
N GLU A 41 -12.96 3.81 9.41
CA GLU A 41 -13.95 3.11 8.58
C GLU A 41 -14.17 3.80 7.23
N ARG A 42 -14.12 5.13 7.22
CA ARG A 42 -14.27 5.91 5.98
C ARG A 42 -13.03 5.80 5.10
N VAL A 43 -11.85 5.84 5.71
CA VAL A 43 -10.56 5.58 5.03
C VAL A 43 -10.55 4.18 4.42
N TYR A 44 -10.91 3.17 5.22
CA TYR A 44 -10.99 1.78 4.79
C TYR A 44 -11.92 1.57 3.59
N ALA A 45 -13.11 2.18 3.62
CA ALA A 45 -14.06 2.08 2.52
C ALA A 45 -13.50 2.63 1.19
N GLU A 46 -12.77 3.74 1.24
CA GLU A 46 -12.13 4.30 0.05
C GLU A 46 -10.94 3.46 -0.42
N LEU A 47 -10.11 2.97 0.50
CA LEU A 47 -8.96 2.12 0.16
C LEU A 47 -9.40 0.81 -0.50
N ASN A 48 -10.46 0.17 -0.04
CA ASN A 48 -11.01 -1.03 -0.67
C ASN A 48 -11.32 -0.81 -2.15
N LYS A 49 -11.99 0.28 -2.46
CA LYS A 49 -12.36 0.60 -3.85
C LYS A 49 -11.14 0.98 -4.68
N LEU A 50 -10.20 1.73 -4.10
CA LEU A 50 -8.95 2.13 -4.75
C LEU A 50 -8.12 0.90 -5.14
N LEU A 51 -7.90 -0.02 -4.20
CA LEU A 51 -7.10 -1.22 -4.44
C LEU A 51 -7.72 -2.15 -5.48
N CYS A 52 -9.05 -2.23 -5.53
CA CYS A 52 -9.77 -3.05 -6.51
C CYS A 52 -9.94 -2.38 -7.88
N GLY A 53 -9.47 -1.16 -8.04
CA GLY A 53 -9.50 -0.46 -9.33
C GLY A 53 -8.54 -1.06 -10.36
N GLU A 54 -8.91 -0.95 -11.63
CA GLU A 54 -8.08 -1.42 -12.75
C GLU A 54 -6.72 -0.70 -12.83
N HIS A 55 -6.69 0.57 -12.40
CA HIS A 55 -5.50 1.43 -12.44
C HIS A 55 -4.84 1.62 -11.06
N ALA A 56 -5.07 0.69 -10.14
CA ALA A 56 -4.55 0.78 -8.77
C ALA A 56 -3.02 0.90 -8.73
N ALA A 57 -2.29 0.14 -9.54
CA ALA A 57 -0.82 0.19 -9.58
C ALA A 57 -0.31 1.61 -9.90
N ALA A 58 -0.90 2.27 -10.88
CA ALA A 58 -0.50 3.63 -11.28
C ALA A 58 -0.70 4.63 -10.14
N VAL A 59 -1.83 4.54 -9.43
CA VAL A 59 -2.13 5.42 -8.28
C VAL A 59 -1.19 5.15 -7.11
N LEU A 60 -0.91 3.89 -6.81
CA LEU A 60 0.04 3.50 -5.76
C LEU A 60 1.45 4.03 -6.06
N LEU A 61 1.90 3.96 -7.31
CA LEU A 61 3.21 4.44 -7.72
C LEU A 61 3.33 5.97 -7.66
N GLU A 62 2.26 6.69 -7.98
CA GLU A 62 2.29 8.15 -8.09
C GLU A 62 2.06 8.87 -6.76
N TYR A 63 1.25 8.28 -5.85
CA TYR A 63 0.78 8.95 -4.64
C TYR A 63 1.12 8.25 -3.31
N PRO A 64 2.32 7.65 -3.15
CA PRO A 64 2.67 7.04 -1.86
C PRO A 64 2.76 8.07 -0.74
N ASP A 65 3.07 9.31 -1.04
CA ASP A 65 3.13 10.42 -0.09
C ASP A 65 1.76 10.74 0.53
N ILE A 66 0.68 10.65 -0.25
CA ILE A 66 -0.68 10.82 0.26
C ILE A 66 -1.14 9.56 1.01
N LEU A 67 -0.97 8.39 0.39
CA LEU A 67 -1.36 7.11 0.99
C LEU A 67 -0.61 6.82 2.28
N GLY A 68 0.63 7.26 2.39
CA GLY A 68 1.46 7.13 3.59
C GLY A 68 0.93 7.88 4.82
N VAL A 69 0.01 8.84 4.65
CA VAL A 69 -0.65 9.50 5.78
C VAL A 69 -1.59 8.53 6.51
N VAL A 70 -2.30 7.69 5.76
CA VAL A 70 -3.25 6.69 6.32
C VAL A 70 -2.62 5.31 6.48
N LEU A 71 -1.57 5.02 5.75
CA LEU A 71 -0.77 3.79 5.80
C LEU A 71 0.71 4.13 5.94
N PRO A 72 1.16 4.65 7.09
CA PRO A 72 2.55 5.08 7.26
C PRO A 72 3.55 3.93 7.09
N GLU A 73 3.11 2.69 7.23
CA GLU A 73 3.91 1.48 7.06
C GLU A 73 4.45 1.30 5.64
N ILE A 74 3.85 1.94 4.64
CA ILE A 74 4.34 1.86 3.24
C ILE A 74 5.56 2.77 3.00
N LEU A 75 5.71 3.84 3.76
CA LEU A 75 6.74 4.86 3.51
C LEU A 75 8.17 4.31 3.54
N PRO A 76 8.58 3.44 4.47
CA PRO A 76 9.92 2.83 4.44
C PRO A 76 10.19 1.97 3.19
N CYS A 77 9.15 1.51 2.51
CA CYS A 77 9.27 0.69 1.29
C CYS A 77 9.56 1.55 0.04
N VAL A 78 9.19 2.83 0.08
CA VAL A 78 9.36 3.75 -1.05
C VAL A 78 10.83 4.11 -1.22
N GLY A 79 11.38 3.83 -2.40
CA GLY A 79 12.79 4.04 -2.69
C GLY A 79 13.73 3.04 -2.01
N PHE A 80 13.22 1.99 -1.36
CA PHE A 80 14.05 0.99 -0.71
C PHE A 80 14.63 0.02 -1.73
N ASP A 81 15.92 0.18 -2.03
CA ASP A 81 16.66 -0.69 -2.95
C ASP A 81 16.86 -2.08 -2.32
N GLN A 82 16.38 -3.10 -3.03
CA GLN A 82 16.50 -4.48 -2.58
C GLN A 82 17.92 -5.05 -2.71
N ARG A 83 18.81 -4.38 -3.43
CA ARG A 83 20.20 -4.78 -3.68
C ARG A 83 20.35 -6.25 -4.06
N ASN A 84 19.45 -6.70 -4.93
CA ASN A 84 19.44 -8.05 -5.43
C ASN A 84 19.28 -8.02 -6.96
N PRO A 85 20.16 -8.69 -7.72
CA PRO A 85 20.13 -8.67 -9.19
C PRO A 85 18.84 -9.23 -9.81
N HIS A 86 18.05 -9.96 -9.02
CA HIS A 86 16.75 -10.49 -9.45
C HIS A 86 15.59 -9.49 -9.23
N HIS A 87 15.84 -8.35 -8.60
CA HIS A 87 14.82 -7.33 -8.33
C HIS A 87 15.17 -6.02 -9.05
N CYS A 88 14.39 -5.68 -10.07
CA CYS A 88 14.58 -4.46 -10.86
C CYS A 88 13.83 -3.24 -10.29
N TYR A 89 13.01 -3.44 -9.25
CA TYR A 89 12.23 -2.40 -8.59
C TYR A 89 12.59 -2.26 -7.13
N ASP A 90 12.38 -1.07 -6.55
CA ASP A 90 12.36 -0.92 -5.10
C ASP A 90 11.20 -1.72 -4.48
N VAL A 91 11.17 -1.85 -3.16
CA VAL A 91 10.12 -2.65 -2.48
C VAL A 91 8.73 -2.11 -2.82
N TRP A 92 8.54 -0.79 -2.81
CA TRP A 92 7.24 -0.20 -3.12
C TRP A 92 6.83 -0.39 -4.58
N GLY A 93 7.75 -0.20 -5.51
CA GLY A 93 7.50 -0.42 -6.94
C GLY A 93 7.11 -1.85 -7.25
N HIS A 94 7.73 -2.84 -6.59
CA HIS A 94 7.35 -4.24 -6.65
C HIS A 94 5.92 -4.45 -6.11
N THR A 95 5.66 -3.92 -4.91
CA THR A 95 4.36 -4.04 -4.23
C THR A 95 3.23 -3.46 -5.08
N ALA A 96 3.39 -2.25 -5.61
CA ALA A 96 2.37 -1.60 -6.43
C ALA A 96 2.04 -2.43 -7.69
N ARG A 97 3.05 -2.99 -8.34
CA ARG A 97 2.85 -3.86 -9.52
C ARG A 97 2.19 -5.18 -9.15
N ALA A 98 2.56 -5.77 -8.02
CA ALA A 98 1.91 -6.99 -7.51
C ALA A 98 0.42 -6.76 -7.24
N VAL A 99 0.06 -5.63 -6.64
CA VAL A 99 -1.34 -5.23 -6.45
C VAL A 99 -2.06 -5.15 -7.79
N GLY A 100 -1.50 -4.44 -8.77
CA GLY A 100 -2.13 -4.27 -10.08
C GLY A 100 -2.28 -5.56 -10.88
N ALA A 101 -1.36 -6.52 -10.70
CA ALA A 101 -1.38 -7.81 -11.37
C ALA A 101 -2.35 -8.82 -10.72
N ALA A 102 -2.69 -8.64 -9.45
CA ALA A 102 -3.60 -9.53 -8.75
C ALA A 102 -5.05 -9.36 -9.25
N PRO A 103 -5.86 -10.43 -9.22
CA PRO A 103 -7.30 -10.30 -9.45
C PRO A 103 -7.93 -9.24 -8.54
N PRO A 104 -8.93 -8.48 -9.03
CA PRO A 104 -9.46 -7.32 -8.31
C PRO A 104 -10.43 -7.72 -7.19
N THR A 105 -10.01 -8.59 -6.31
CA THR A 105 -10.71 -8.96 -5.08
C THR A 105 -10.05 -8.30 -3.88
N ARG A 106 -10.82 -7.95 -2.87
CA ARG A 106 -10.30 -7.32 -1.66
C ARG A 106 -9.22 -8.17 -1.00
N VAL A 107 -9.44 -9.47 -0.87
CA VAL A 107 -8.48 -10.38 -0.23
C VAL A 107 -7.12 -10.33 -0.95
N LEU A 108 -7.10 -10.52 -2.27
CA LEU A 108 -5.85 -10.60 -3.02
C LEU A 108 -5.15 -9.24 -3.13
N ARG A 109 -5.90 -8.17 -3.35
CA ARG A 109 -5.34 -6.81 -3.45
C ARG A 109 -4.73 -6.35 -2.14
N TRP A 110 -5.40 -6.57 -1.01
CA TRP A 110 -4.83 -6.29 0.31
C TRP A 110 -3.63 -7.19 0.62
N THR A 111 -3.71 -8.48 0.31
CA THR A 111 -2.57 -9.38 0.51
C THR A 111 -1.34 -8.89 -0.23
N MET A 112 -1.48 -8.51 -1.51
CA MET A 112 -0.36 -7.98 -2.29
C MET A 112 0.18 -6.66 -1.75
N LEU A 113 -0.69 -5.79 -1.22
CA LEU A 113 -0.24 -4.55 -0.59
C LEU A 113 0.59 -4.81 0.68
N LEU A 114 0.24 -5.83 1.45
CA LEU A 114 0.79 -6.07 2.79
C LEU A 114 1.97 -7.04 2.81
N HIS A 115 2.16 -7.87 1.78
CA HIS A 115 3.05 -9.05 1.82
C HIS A 115 4.53 -8.71 2.06
N ASP A 116 5.01 -7.57 1.60
CA ASP A 116 6.42 -7.17 1.62
C ASP A 116 6.73 -5.98 2.54
N LEU A 117 5.75 -5.50 3.33
CA LEU A 117 5.95 -4.34 4.21
C LEU A 117 7.05 -4.55 5.25
N GLY A 118 7.33 -5.78 5.63
CA GLY A 118 8.38 -6.12 6.59
C GLY A 118 9.80 -6.11 6.01
N LYS A 119 9.98 -6.06 4.69
CA LYS A 119 11.30 -6.11 4.07
C LYS A 119 12.29 -5.07 4.60
N PRO A 120 11.94 -3.77 4.70
CA PRO A 120 12.89 -2.79 5.22
C PRO A 120 13.40 -3.07 6.63
N LYS A 121 12.59 -3.71 7.48
CA LYS A 121 12.98 -4.07 8.86
C LYS A 121 13.90 -5.29 8.91
N CYS A 122 13.85 -6.15 7.90
CA CYS A 122 14.57 -7.42 7.87
C CYS A 122 15.78 -7.40 6.92
N PHE A 123 16.13 -6.23 6.39
CA PHE A 123 17.22 -6.10 5.42
C PHE A 123 18.56 -6.42 6.06
N THR A 124 19.29 -7.34 5.44
CA THR A 124 20.70 -7.63 5.69
C THR A 124 21.45 -7.70 4.38
N GLN A 125 22.76 -7.53 4.42
CA GLN A 125 23.60 -7.58 3.24
C GLN A 125 24.74 -8.57 3.48
N ASP A 126 25.00 -9.44 2.52
CA ASP A 126 26.11 -10.39 2.61
C ASP A 126 27.45 -9.77 2.19
N ALA A 127 28.52 -10.55 2.23
CA ALA A 127 29.88 -10.12 1.88
C ALA A 127 30.01 -9.68 0.40
N ASN A 128 29.10 -10.12 -0.48
CA ASN A 128 29.06 -9.77 -1.89
C ASN A 128 28.17 -8.54 -2.18
N GLY A 129 27.60 -7.93 -1.14
CA GLY A 129 26.71 -6.78 -1.26
C GLY A 129 25.28 -7.14 -1.66
N ILE A 130 24.90 -8.41 -1.65
CA ILE A 130 23.56 -8.88 -2.02
C ILE A 130 22.63 -8.74 -0.81
N GLY A 131 21.45 -8.16 -1.04
CA GLY A 131 20.43 -7.96 -0.02
C GLY A 131 19.63 -9.24 0.27
N HIS A 132 19.37 -9.47 1.55
CA HIS A 132 18.54 -10.56 2.06
C HIS A 132 17.49 -10.03 3.04
N PHE A 133 16.34 -10.70 3.13
CA PHE A 133 15.19 -10.27 3.90
C PHE A 133 14.64 -11.40 4.78
N TYR A 134 15.52 -12.06 5.51
CA TYR A 134 15.15 -13.18 6.39
C TYR A 134 14.10 -12.76 7.42
N GLY A 135 12.99 -13.50 7.48
CA GLY A 135 11.91 -13.23 8.42
C GLY A 135 10.95 -12.11 8.00
N HIS A 136 11.10 -11.55 6.79
CA HIS A 136 10.21 -10.47 6.34
C HIS A 136 8.73 -10.89 6.25
N THR A 137 8.46 -12.15 5.99
CA THR A 137 7.08 -12.67 5.93
C THR A 137 6.39 -12.56 7.29
N ALA A 138 7.08 -12.97 8.37
CA ALA A 138 6.57 -12.83 9.73
C ALA A 138 6.40 -11.35 10.13
N ALA A 139 7.40 -10.52 9.80
CA ALA A 139 7.32 -9.07 10.06
C ALA A 139 6.17 -8.42 9.29
N SER A 140 5.97 -8.80 8.03
CA SER A 140 4.83 -8.31 7.21
C SER A 140 3.49 -8.74 7.80
N ALA A 141 3.38 -9.98 8.28
CA ALA A 141 2.17 -10.49 8.93
C ALA A 141 1.82 -9.71 10.20
N GLU A 142 2.82 -9.38 11.05
CA GLU A 142 2.61 -8.55 12.23
C GLU A 142 2.14 -7.14 11.86
N MET A 143 2.76 -6.52 10.87
CA MET A 143 2.35 -5.20 10.37
C MET A 143 0.94 -5.23 9.77
N ALA A 144 0.60 -6.30 9.05
CA ALA A 144 -0.73 -6.50 8.51
C ALA A 144 -1.80 -6.58 9.63
N GLU A 145 -1.53 -7.29 10.72
CA GLU A 145 -2.44 -7.34 11.88
C GLU A 145 -2.70 -5.95 12.47
N GLU A 146 -1.68 -5.14 12.64
CA GLU A 146 -1.82 -3.77 13.13
C GLU A 146 -2.67 -2.91 12.19
N ILE A 147 -2.44 -3.01 10.89
CA ILE A 147 -3.21 -2.25 9.87
C ILE A 147 -4.67 -2.71 9.83
N MET A 148 -4.91 -4.02 9.80
CA MET A 148 -6.27 -4.58 9.76
C MET A 148 -7.08 -4.20 11.00
N ALA A 149 -6.45 -4.22 12.18
CA ALA A 149 -7.09 -3.79 13.43
C ALA A 149 -7.40 -2.29 13.41
N ARG A 150 -6.44 -1.45 13.01
CA ARG A 150 -6.59 0.01 12.96
C ARG A 150 -7.68 0.44 11.98
N LEU A 151 -7.73 -0.16 10.80
CA LEU A 151 -8.72 0.14 9.77
C LEU A 151 -10.06 -0.59 9.97
N ARG A 152 -10.15 -1.45 10.98
CA ARG A 152 -11.36 -2.18 11.35
C ARG A 152 -11.89 -3.06 10.21
N PHE A 153 -11.02 -3.92 9.68
CA PHE A 153 -11.42 -4.92 8.70
C PHE A 153 -12.53 -5.83 9.23
N GLU A 154 -13.46 -6.21 8.35
CA GLU A 154 -14.40 -7.29 8.67
C GLU A 154 -13.64 -8.58 8.93
N HIS A 155 -14.16 -9.39 9.85
CA HIS A 155 -13.52 -10.63 10.27
C HIS A 155 -13.20 -11.58 9.10
N THR A 156 -14.13 -11.73 8.17
CA THR A 156 -13.97 -12.60 6.99
C THR A 156 -12.85 -12.11 6.06
N LEU A 157 -12.73 -10.81 5.83
CA LEU A 157 -11.65 -10.25 5.03
C LEU A 157 -10.31 -10.44 5.72
N ALA A 158 -10.23 -10.14 7.02
CA ALA A 158 -8.99 -10.31 7.79
C ALA A 158 -8.54 -11.77 7.80
N GLN A 159 -9.43 -12.73 7.97
CA GLN A 159 -9.11 -14.16 7.89
C GLN A 159 -8.56 -14.54 6.51
N GLY A 160 -9.18 -14.07 5.43
CA GLY A 160 -8.73 -14.34 4.07
C GLY A 160 -7.32 -13.78 3.81
N VAL A 161 -7.04 -12.57 4.23
CA VAL A 161 -5.71 -11.95 4.11
C VAL A 161 -4.66 -12.72 4.91
N ARG A 162 -4.94 -13.09 6.16
CA ARG A 162 -4.04 -13.89 6.99
C ARG A 162 -3.69 -15.22 6.33
N ALA A 163 -4.69 -15.91 5.79
CA ALA A 163 -4.50 -17.20 5.12
C ALA A 163 -3.56 -17.05 3.91
N GLN A 164 -3.70 -16.00 3.14
CA GLN A 164 -2.86 -15.74 1.98
C GLN A 164 -1.43 -15.33 2.38
N LEU A 165 -1.27 -14.52 3.42
CA LEU A 165 0.06 -14.11 3.90
C LEU A 165 0.85 -15.27 4.52
N ALA A 166 0.18 -16.34 4.96
CA ALA A 166 0.80 -17.54 5.52
C ALA A 166 1.27 -18.54 4.46
N CYS A 167 0.86 -18.37 3.20
CA CYS A 167 1.27 -19.24 2.08
C CYS A 167 2.60 -18.78 1.49
#